data_b42b43b657a5a95fc777529548233deb
#
_entry.id   b42b43b657a5a95fc777529548233deb
#
_cell.length_a   1.000
_cell.length_b   1.000
_cell.length_c   1.000
_cell.angle_alpha   90.00
_cell.angle_beta   90.00
_cell.angle_gamma   90.00
#
_symmetry.space_group_name_H-M   'P 1'
#
loop_
_entity.id
_entity.type
_entity.pdbx_description
1 polymer ?
#
loop_
_entity_poly.entity_id
_entity_poly.type
_entity_poly.pdbx_seq_one_letter_code
_entity_poly.pdbx_strand_id
1 'polypeptide(L)'
;MSPSVSLPGPDTRWRCTRCGNLTRFDVHRTRSTVEYWHLDLAGEPTVAQSEVVAETVEQVRCRWCDVDGTVELVPRPVESSGAP
;
A
#
# COMPACT_ATOMS: atom_id res chain seq x y z
N MET A 1 7.25 11.95 -15.85
CA MET A 1 6.90 10.74 -15.28
C MET A 1 7.25 10.71 -13.82
N SER A 2 6.29 10.54 -12.96
CA SER A 2 6.60 10.53 -11.58
C SER A 2 7.00 9.14 -11.16
N PRO A 3 8.04 9.01 -10.38
CA PRO A 3 8.47 7.70 -9.93
C PRO A 3 7.46 7.18 -8.94
N SER A 4 7.16 5.92 -9.03
CA SER A 4 6.33 5.32 -8.03
C SER A 4 7.17 5.02 -6.81
N VAL A 5 6.52 5.02 -5.67
CA VAL A 5 7.19 4.68 -4.42
C VAL A 5 7.29 3.17 -4.35
N SER A 6 8.43 2.69 -3.90
CA SER A 6 8.63 1.25 -3.78
C SER A 6 7.85 0.71 -2.59
N LEU A 7 7.12 -0.36 -2.81
CA LEU A 7 6.39 -1.03 -1.75
C LEU A 7 7.29 -2.05 -1.06
N PRO A 8 7.06 -2.29 0.23
CA PRO A 8 7.85 -3.31 0.92
C PRO A 8 7.56 -4.69 0.36
N GLY A 9 8.60 -5.47 0.21
CA GLY A 9 8.46 -6.87 -0.16
C GLY A 9 8.53 -7.75 1.08
N PRO A 10 8.69 -9.06 0.89
CA PRO A 10 8.73 -9.98 2.02
C PRO A 10 9.95 -9.79 2.90
N ASP A 11 11.02 -9.19 2.37
CA ASP A 11 12.25 -9.03 3.13
C ASP A 11 12.52 -7.61 3.56
N THR A 12 11.60 -6.70 3.29
CA THR A 12 11.83 -5.27 3.55
C THR A 12 10.65 -4.67 4.28
N ARG A 13 10.87 -3.49 4.83
CA ARG A 13 9.79 -2.70 5.44
C ARG A 13 10.15 -1.23 5.34
N TRP A 14 9.15 -0.38 5.50
CA TRP A 14 9.37 1.06 5.52
C TRP A 14 9.90 1.49 6.88
N ARG A 15 10.70 2.53 6.86
CA ARG A 15 11.18 3.17 8.08
C ARG A 15 11.29 4.66 7.86
N CYS A 16 10.79 5.44 8.81
CA CYS A 16 11.00 6.88 8.75
C CYS A 16 12.39 7.20 9.24
N THR A 17 13.17 7.92 8.42
CA THR A 17 14.54 8.23 8.77
C THR A 17 14.63 9.31 9.85
N ARG A 18 13.54 10.02 10.10
CA ARG A 18 13.56 11.08 11.11
C ARG A 18 13.23 10.58 12.50
N CYS A 19 12.22 9.77 12.64
CA CYS A 19 11.76 9.34 13.96
C CYS A 19 11.85 7.83 14.18
N GLY A 20 12.19 7.08 13.16
CA GLY A 20 12.31 5.62 13.28
C GLY A 20 10.99 4.87 13.23
N ASN A 21 9.91 5.55 12.84
CA ASN A 21 8.60 4.93 12.73
C ASN A 21 8.65 3.74 11.79
N LEU A 22 8.11 2.62 12.21
CA LEU A 22 8.11 1.39 11.41
C LEU A 22 6.71 0.88 11.11
N THR A 23 5.66 1.50 11.65
CA THR A 23 4.32 0.90 11.62
C THR A 23 3.20 1.80 11.16
N ARG A 24 3.40 3.10 11.11
CA ARG A 24 2.30 4.02 10.80
C ARG A 24 2.68 4.95 9.68
N PHE A 25 2.08 4.75 8.52
CA PHE A 25 2.39 5.54 7.33
C PHE A 25 1.10 5.88 6.60
N ASP A 26 1.06 7.09 6.03
CA ASP A 26 -0.03 7.47 5.16
C ASP A 26 0.41 7.20 3.74
N VAL A 27 -0.36 6.42 3.02
CA VAL A 27 -0.03 6.02 1.65
C VAL A 27 -1.03 6.67 0.71
N HIS A 28 -0.51 7.43 -0.24
CA HIS A 28 -1.34 8.03 -1.27
C HIS A 28 -1.21 7.20 -2.53
N ARG A 29 -2.28 6.59 -2.96
CA ARG A 29 -2.22 5.74 -4.15
C ARG A 29 -3.46 5.92 -5.00
N THR A 30 -3.31 5.61 -6.27
CA THR A 30 -4.40 5.58 -7.23
C THR A 30 -4.55 4.16 -7.73
N ARG A 31 -5.77 3.70 -7.79
CA ARG A 31 -6.04 2.33 -8.20
C ARG A 31 -7.18 2.32 -9.21
N SER A 32 -6.99 1.61 -10.31
CA SER A 32 -8.02 1.43 -11.31
C SER A 32 -8.55 0.02 -11.19
N THR A 33 -9.86 -0.11 -11.08
CA THR A 33 -10.50 -1.40 -10.85
C THR A 33 -11.59 -1.63 -11.90
N VAL A 34 -11.66 -2.83 -12.42
CA VAL A 34 -12.74 -3.26 -13.29
C VAL A 34 -13.60 -4.22 -12.49
N GLU A 35 -14.89 -3.97 -12.46
CA GLU A 35 -15.83 -4.80 -11.72
C GLU A 35 -16.93 -5.29 -12.63
N TYR A 36 -17.31 -6.53 -12.46
CA TYR A 36 -18.48 -7.06 -13.17
C TYR A 36 -19.64 -7.03 -12.19
N TRP A 37 -20.62 -6.23 -12.51
CA TRP A 37 -21.81 -6.10 -11.68
C TRP A 37 -22.96 -6.83 -12.35
N HIS A 38 -23.68 -7.56 -11.55
CA HIS A 38 -24.91 -8.20 -12.01
C HIS A 38 -26.09 -7.49 -11.33
N LEU A 39 -27.00 -7.01 -12.11
CA LEU A 39 -28.20 -6.35 -11.56
C LEU A 39 -29.37 -7.27 -11.78
N ASP A 40 -30.22 -7.39 -10.77
CA ASP A 40 -31.44 -8.18 -10.95
C ASP A 40 -32.48 -7.32 -11.67
N LEU A 41 -33.65 -7.88 -11.91
CA LEU A 41 -34.66 -7.16 -12.68
C LEU A 41 -35.23 -5.98 -11.94
N ALA A 42 -35.03 -5.90 -10.64
CA ALA A 42 -35.46 -4.74 -9.86
C ALA A 42 -34.38 -3.67 -9.81
N GLY A 43 -33.20 -3.95 -10.38
CA GLY A 43 -32.10 -2.98 -10.39
C GLY A 43 -31.17 -3.07 -9.22
N GLU A 44 -31.27 -4.12 -8.41
CA GLU A 44 -30.38 -4.28 -7.28
C GLU A 44 -29.03 -4.82 -7.75
N PRO A 45 -27.95 -4.11 -7.47
CA PRO A 45 -26.63 -4.55 -7.95
C PRO A 45 -25.95 -5.52 -7.00
N THR A 46 -25.21 -6.44 -7.58
CA THR A 46 -24.33 -7.33 -6.84
C THR A 46 -22.99 -7.35 -7.59
N VAL A 47 -21.91 -7.13 -6.87
CA VAL A 47 -20.58 -7.20 -7.50
C VAL A 47 -20.18 -8.65 -7.56
N ALA A 48 -20.13 -9.19 -8.77
CA ALA A 48 -19.80 -10.60 -8.99
C ALA A 48 -18.31 -10.84 -9.11
N GLN A 49 -17.58 -9.87 -9.67
CA GLN A 49 -16.13 -9.99 -9.84
C GLN A 49 -15.51 -8.62 -9.67
N SER A 50 -14.29 -8.60 -9.18
CA SER A 50 -13.54 -7.36 -9.03
C SER A 50 -12.08 -7.66 -9.30
N GLU A 51 -11.43 -6.79 -10.07
CA GLU A 51 -10.06 -6.99 -10.47
C GLU A 51 -9.34 -5.66 -10.51
N VAL A 52 -8.18 -5.57 -9.87
CA VAL A 52 -7.36 -4.38 -9.94
C VAL A 52 -6.51 -4.48 -11.18
N VAL A 53 -6.69 -3.54 -12.12
CA VAL A 53 -5.98 -3.59 -13.39
C VAL A 53 -4.79 -2.64 -13.41
N ALA A 54 -4.72 -1.68 -12.51
CA ALA A 54 -3.59 -0.76 -12.42
C ALA A 54 -3.56 -0.13 -11.04
N GLU A 55 -2.37 0.11 -10.54
CA GLU A 55 -2.22 0.75 -9.24
C GLU A 55 -0.91 1.52 -9.22
N THR A 56 -0.94 2.75 -8.72
CA THR A 56 0.24 3.58 -8.57
C THR A 56 0.28 4.13 -7.16
N VAL A 57 1.41 3.97 -6.49
CA VAL A 57 1.63 4.59 -5.19
C VAL A 57 2.42 5.86 -5.43
N GLU A 58 1.80 7.00 -5.16
CA GLU A 58 2.41 8.29 -5.46
C GLU A 58 3.31 8.76 -4.33
N GLN A 59 2.97 8.43 -3.09
CA GLN A 59 3.63 9.03 -1.97
C GLN A 59 3.43 8.22 -0.71
N VAL A 60 4.45 8.12 0.12
CA VAL A 60 4.36 7.51 1.44
C VAL A 60 4.94 8.51 2.43
N ARG A 61 4.19 8.82 3.48
CA ARG A 61 4.62 9.78 4.50
C ARG A 61 4.57 9.13 5.87
N CYS A 62 5.50 9.50 6.72
CA CYS A 62 5.43 9.09 8.10
C CYS A 62 4.25 9.81 8.76
N ARG A 63 3.41 9.03 9.42
CA ARG A 63 2.20 9.60 10.01
C ARG A 63 2.52 10.62 11.09
N TRP A 64 3.59 10.40 11.84
CA TRP A 64 3.93 11.29 12.94
C TRP A 64 4.74 12.51 12.54
N CYS A 65 5.64 12.35 11.58
CA CYS A 65 6.45 13.47 11.13
C CYS A 65 5.74 14.31 10.08
N ASP A 66 4.86 13.69 9.31
CA ASP A 66 4.08 14.38 8.27
C ASP A 66 4.99 15.14 7.32
N VAL A 67 6.08 14.53 6.92
CA VAL A 67 7.04 15.13 6.01
C VAL A 67 7.33 14.14 4.89
N ASP A 68 7.45 14.65 3.66
CA ASP A 68 7.76 13.83 2.52
C ASP A 68 9.20 13.41 2.51
N GLY A 69 9.48 12.31 1.86
CA GLY A 69 10.85 11.93 1.55
C GLY A 69 11.65 11.37 2.70
N THR A 70 10.99 11.08 3.83
CA THR A 70 11.72 10.54 4.95
C THR A 70 11.56 9.04 5.11
N VAL A 71 10.75 8.41 4.26
CA VAL A 71 10.47 6.97 4.37
C VAL A 71 11.40 6.21 3.44
N GLU A 72 12.07 5.21 3.96
CA GLU A 72 12.98 4.39 3.16
C GLU A 72 12.66 2.92 3.38
N LEU A 73 13.11 2.07 2.46
CA LEU A 73 13.00 0.64 2.62
C LEU A 73 14.22 0.15 3.37
N VAL A 74 13.99 -0.64 4.40
CA VAL A 74 15.08 -1.25 5.17
C VAL A 74 14.83 -2.74 5.26
N PRO A 75 15.84 -3.54 5.50
CA PRO A 75 15.65 -4.98 5.65
C PRO A 75 14.77 -5.30 6.86
N ARG A 76 13.89 -6.27 6.71
CA ARG A 76 13.12 -6.76 7.84
C ARG A 76 14.00 -7.67 8.66
N PRO A 77 13.82 -7.69 9.98
CA PRO A 77 14.54 -8.66 10.78
C PRO A 77 14.07 -10.06 10.38
N VAL A 78 14.99 -10.97 10.36
CA VAL A 78 14.66 -12.36 10.08
C VAL A 78 13.97 -12.90 11.30
N GLU A 79 12.75 -13.30 11.13
CA GLU A 79 12.01 -13.74 12.18
C GLU A 79 12.15 -15.05 12.35
N SER A 80 12.94 -15.49 12.17
CA SER A 80 13.13 -16.67 12.32
C SER A 80 12.18 -17.46 12.87
N SER A 81 11.81 -17.25 12.71
CA SER A 81 11.29 -17.61 13.07
C SER A 81 10.68 -17.96 13.42
N GLY A 82 10.47 -17.87 13.28
CA GLY A 82 9.99 -18.06 13.48
C GLY A 82 9.63 -18.37 14.34
N ALA A 83 9.69 -18.40 14.64
CA ALA A 83 9.50 -18.57 15.40
C ALA A 83 9.00 -19.02 15.79
N PRO A 84 8.73 -19.30 16.04
CA PRO A 84 8.20 -19.67 16.51
C PRO A 84 7.95 -19.89 16.93
#